data_8f515b76e252832ad38399fe7dbeb874
#
_entry.id   8f515b76e252832ad38399fe7dbeb874
#
_cell.length_a   1.000
_cell.length_b   1.000
_cell.length_c   1.000
_cell.angle_alpha   90.00
_cell.angle_beta   90.00
_cell.angle_gamma   90.00
#
_symmetry.space_group_name_H-M   'P 1'
#
loop_
_entity.id
_entity.type
_entity.pdbx_description
1 polymer ?
#
loop_
_entity_poly.entity_id
_entity_poly.type
_entity_poly.pdbx_seq_one_letter_code
_entity_poly.pdbx_strand_id
1 'polypeptide(L)'
;HDDGVLLGDLHLAGEALSTLIVNRLRGTLNVVCVKAPGFGDRRKEMLQDIAILTGGQVISEELGLTLKDATVDMLGRARQVKVTKENTIIVDGMGDKQAIADRVAQIRAQINNTTSEYDREKLQERLAKMAGGVAVIKVGAATETEMKEKKLRIEDALNATKAAVEEGIVAGGGTIFVNVIPAVTALLADAEGDEKTGVQIVAKALEEPIRQIAANAGLDGSVILEKVRTSGKNGFGFDAYKEEYCDMIASGIVDPAKVTRSALENAASVSGMVLTTESLVADKPQPAAPAAPAPDMGGMGGMY
;
A
#
# COMPACT_ATOMS: atom_id res chain seq x y z
N HIS A 1 27.71 -15.73 20.54
CA HIS A 1 28.16 -15.18 19.25
C HIS A 1 27.32 -13.93 18.99
N ASP A 2 27.98 -12.77 19.05
CA ASP A 2 27.31 -11.48 18.79
C ASP A 2 27.21 -11.31 17.25
N ASP A 3 26.00 -11.52 16.73
CA ASP A 3 25.67 -11.30 15.34
C ASP A 3 25.42 -9.82 15.12
N GLY A 4 26.26 -9.12 14.36
CA GLY A 4 26.15 -7.69 14.08
C GLY A 4 25.29 -7.41 12.84
N VAL A 5 24.30 -6.52 12.96
CA VAL A 5 23.57 -5.96 11.82
C VAL A 5 23.99 -4.51 11.64
N LEU A 6 24.52 -4.16 10.48
CA LEU A 6 24.90 -2.80 10.13
C LEU A 6 23.85 -2.20 9.18
N LEU A 7 23.22 -1.11 9.60
CA LEU A 7 22.34 -0.28 8.80
C LEU A 7 23.15 0.88 8.22
N GLY A 8 23.25 0.93 6.91
CA GLY A 8 24.05 1.95 6.22
C GLY A 8 23.40 2.52 4.99
N ASP A 9 23.88 3.67 4.54
CA ASP A 9 23.48 4.27 3.26
C ASP A 9 24.19 3.58 2.08
N LEU A 10 23.73 3.85 0.86
CA LEU A 10 24.25 3.28 -0.40
C LEU A 10 25.77 3.47 -0.61
N HIS A 11 26.41 4.39 0.10
CA HIS A 11 27.85 4.62 0.05
C HIS A 11 28.71 3.55 0.75
N LEU A 12 28.09 2.60 1.45
CA LEU A 12 28.78 1.38 1.90
C LEU A 12 29.14 0.41 0.75
N ALA A 13 28.78 0.75 -0.49
CA ALA A 13 29.22 0.02 -1.68
C ALA A 13 30.68 0.39 -2.00
N GLY A 14 31.61 -0.31 -1.42
CA GLY A 14 33.04 -0.07 -1.62
C GLY A 14 33.87 -0.88 -0.66
N GLU A 15 34.95 -0.31 -0.18
CA GLU A 15 35.94 -0.94 0.69
C GLU A 15 35.37 -1.47 2.01
N ALA A 16 34.41 -0.74 2.62
CA ALA A 16 33.77 -1.15 3.86
C ALA A 16 32.96 -2.45 3.69
N LEU A 17 32.13 -2.53 2.65
CA LEU A 17 31.35 -3.75 2.35
C LEU A 17 32.27 -4.93 2.05
N SER A 18 33.33 -4.72 1.26
CA SER A 18 34.34 -5.74 0.94
C SER A 18 35.02 -6.25 2.20
N THR A 19 35.40 -5.36 3.12
CA THR A 19 35.99 -5.71 4.40
C THR A 19 35.05 -6.57 5.26
N LEU A 20 33.77 -6.19 5.35
CA LEU A 20 32.80 -6.95 6.10
C LEU A 20 32.55 -8.35 5.50
N ILE A 21 32.46 -8.44 4.17
CA ILE A 21 32.27 -9.72 3.46
C ILE A 21 33.49 -10.64 3.71
N VAL A 22 34.72 -10.13 3.62
CA VAL A 22 35.92 -10.92 3.87
C VAL A 22 35.97 -11.44 5.31
N ASN A 23 35.62 -10.61 6.29
CA ASN A 23 35.59 -11.03 7.69
C ASN A 23 34.48 -12.06 7.97
N ARG A 24 33.32 -11.91 7.31
CA ARG A 24 32.28 -12.92 7.39
C ARG A 24 32.70 -14.25 6.77
N LEU A 25 33.33 -14.23 5.61
CA LEU A 25 33.84 -15.44 4.94
C LEU A 25 34.92 -16.15 5.77
N ARG A 26 35.76 -15.38 6.49
CA ARG A 26 36.78 -15.92 7.41
C ARG A 26 36.17 -16.44 8.72
N GLY A 27 34.86 -16.22 8.96
CA GLY A 27 34.21 -16.62 10.20
C GLY A 27 34.63 -15.80 11.44
N THR A 28 35.33 -14.68 11.25
CA THR A 28 35.77 -13.79 12.33
C THR A 28 34.71 -12.81 12.79
N LEU A 29 33.72 -12.51 11.91
CA LEU A 29 32.65 -11.61 12.19
C LEU A 29 31.37 -12.14 11.54
N ASN A 30 30.31 -12.31 12.34
CA ASN A 30 28.99 -12.64 11.82
C ASN A 30 28.22 -11.33 11.63
N VAL A 31 28.07 -10.88 10.39
CA VAL A 31 27.50 -9.57 10.05
C VAL A 31 26.58 -9.63 8.86
N VAL A 32 25.53 -8.83 8.89
CA VAL A 32 24.63 -8.58 7.77
C VAL A 32 24.52 -7.07 7.55
N CYS A 33 24.72 -6.64 6.31
CA CYS A 33 24.56 -5.25 5.91
C CYS A 33 23.14 -5.04 5.35
N VAL A 34 22.45 -4.03 5.83
CA VAL A 34 21.10 -3.68 5.41
C VAL A 34 21.11 -2.22 4.95
N LYS A 35 20.47 -1.96 3.81
CA LYS A 35 20.28 -0.60 3.34
C LYS A 35 19.35 0.16 4.30
N ALA A 36 19.74 1.39 4.64
CA ALA A 36 18.90 2.26 5.47
C ALA A 36 17.53 2.49 4.82
N PRO A 37 16.44 2.37 5.58
CA PRO A 37 15.09 2.54 5.06
C PRO A 37 14.79 4.01 4.74
N GLY A 38 14.02 4.24 3.68
CA GLY A 38 13.58 5.58 3.27
C GLY A 38 14.62 6.39 2.52
N PHE A 39 14.29 7.66 2.26
CA PHE A 39 15.12 8.64 1.53
C PHE A 39 15.08 10.01 2.23
N GLY A 40 16.13 10.80 2.07
CA GLY A 40 16.21 12.16 2.61
C GLY A 40 15.98 12.20 4.12
N ASP A 41 15.23 13.20 4.59
CA ASP A 41 14.97 13.40 6.03
C ASP A 41 14.22 12.23 6.68
N ARG A 42 13.35 11.53 5.94
CA ARG A 42 12.68 10.33 6.44
C ARG A 42 13.67 9.22 6.81
N ARG A 43 14.76 9.08 6.06
CA ARG A 43 15.81 8.11 6.38
C ARG A 43 16.44 8.43 7.72
N LYS A 44 16.75 9.72 7.96
CA LYS A 44 17.32 10.19 9.23
C LYS A 44 16.40 9.90 10.40
N GLU A 45 15.12 10.22 10.23
CA GLU A 45 14.10 9.97 11.23
C GLU A 45 13.90 8.47 11.55
N MET A 46 13.91 7.61 10.52
CA MET A 46 13.80 6.16 10.71
C MET A 46 15.06 5.56 11.36
N LEU A 47 16.25 6.03 11.01
CA LEU A 47 17.48 5.62 11.68
C LEU A 47 17.48 6.05 13.15
N GLN A 48 17.00 7.25 13.46
CA GLN A 48 16.84 7.73 14.83
C GLN A 48 15.84 6.88 15.62
N ASP A 49 14.72 6.49 15.01
CA ASP A 49 13.74 5.60 15.64
C ASP A 49 14.36 4.23 15.97
N ILE A 50 15.17 3.68 15.05
CA ILE A 50 15.88 2.41 15.27
C ILE A 50 16.93 2.55 16.38
N ALA A 51 17.67 3.64 16.40
CA ALA A 51 18.68 3.92 17.42
C ALA A 51 18.02 3.99 18.82
N ILE A 52 16.93 4.75 18.96
CA ILE A 52 16.18 4.85 20.23
C ILE A 52 15.62 3.48 20.64
N LEU A 53 15.06 2.71 19.71
CA LEU A 53 14.47 1.40 19.98
C LEU A 53 15.51 0.39 20.45
N THR A 54 16.75 0.49 19.95
CA THR A 54 17.83 -0.46 20.25
C THR A 54 18.81 0.03 21.29
N GLY A 55 18.72 1.31 21.70
CA GLY A 55 19.68 1.95 22.61
C GLY A 55 21.00 2.29 21.95
N GLY A 56 21.04 2.39 20.62
CA GLY A 56 22.21 2.81 19.86
C GLY A 56 22.22 4.30 19.52
N GLN A 57 23.19 4.70 18.72
CA GLN A 57 23.34 6.07 18.25
C GLN A 57 23.51 6.11 16.74
N VAL A 58 22.87 7.09 16.09
CA VAL A 58 23.07 7.35 14.66
C VAL A 58 24.40 8.06 14.48
N ILE A 59 25.28 7.50 13.64
CA ILE A 59 26.55 8.09 13.28
C ILE A 59 26.35 8.86 11.98
N SER A 60 26.45 10.19 12.04
CA SER A 60 26.25 11.09 10.91
C SER A 60 27.17 12.27 11.02
N GLU A 61 27.75 12.71 9.93
CA GLU A 61 28.58 13.92 9.86
C GLU A 61 27.82 15.18 10.31
N GLU A 62 26.51 15.24 10.06
CA GLU A 62 25.65 16.34 10.51
C GLU A 62 25.59 16.43 12.05
N LEU A 63 25.76 15.31 12.74
CA LEU A 63 25.85 15.25 14.20
C LEU A 63 27.29 15.41 14.71
N GLY A 64 28.24 15.68 13.83
CA GLY A 64 29.66 15.78 14.16
C GLY A 64 30.32 14.44 14.49
N LEU A 65 29.68 13.31 14.14
CA LEU A 65 30.17 11.96 14.41
C LEU A 65 30.69 11.31 13.13
N THR A 66 31.90 10.77 13.19
CA THR A 66 32.48 9.98 12.10
C THR A 66 32.55 8.49 12.46
N LEU A 67 32.60 7.62 11.45
CA LEU A 67 32.76 6.18 11.69
C LEU A 67 34.08 5.83 12.39
N LYS A 68 35.08 6.71 12.32
CA LYS A 68 36.39 6.51 13.01
C LYS A 68 36.25 6.67 14.52
N ASP A 69 35.30 7.50 14.95
CA ASP A 69 35.04 7.79 16.36
C ASP A 69 34.04 6.82 16.98
N ALA A 70 33.49 5.90 16.18
CA ALA A 70 32.51 4.95 16.62
C ALA A 70 33.09 3.95 17.62
N THR A 71 32.43 3.81 18.76
CA THR A 71 32.78 2.85 19.83
C THR A 71 31.68 1.80 19.98
N VAL A 72 31.99 0.71 20.66
CA VAL A 72 31.03 -0.39 20.90
C VAL A 72 29.83 0.09 21.73
N ASP A 73 30.00 1.08 22.57
CA ASP A 73 28.94 1.62 23.42
C ASP A 73 27.87 2.42 22.62
N MET A 74 28.21 2.85 21.40
CA MET A 74 27.27 3.51 20.48
C MET A 74 26.41 2.51 19.71
N LEU A 75 26.69 1.21 19.78
CA LEU A 75 25.95 0.19 19.07
C LEU A 75 24.67 -0.16 19.81
N GLY A 76 23.55 -0.21 19.08
CA GLY A 76 22.29 -0.68 19.60
C GLY A 76 22.27 -2.19 19.82
N ARG A 77 21.33 -2.66 20.67
CA ARG A 77 21.14 -4.09 20.98
C ARG A 77 19.69 -4.49 20.82
N ALA A 78 19.47 -5.73 20.42
CA ALA A 78 18.16 -6.34 20.35
C ALA A 78 18.26 -7.83 20.68
N ARG A 79 17.16 -8.43 21.16
CA ARG A 79 17.12 -9.87 21.45
C ARG A 79 17.28 -10.68 20.15
N GLN A 80 16.67 -10.23 19.07
CA GLN A 80 16.74 -10.90 17.77
C GLN A 80 16.55 -9.90 16.64
N VAL A 81 17.33 -10.05 15.58
CA VAL A 81 17.11 -9.34 14.32
C VAL A 81 16.96 -10.37 13.20
N LYS A 82 15.84 -10.32 12.49
CA LYS A 82 15.56 -11.19 11.35
C LYS A 82 15.65 -10.37 10.07
N VAL A 83 16.63 -10.68 9.24
CA VAL A 83 16.84 -10.01 7.95
C VAL A 83 16.40 -10.93 6.82
N THR A 84 15.59 -10.40 5.92
CA THR A 84 15.20 -11.03 4.67
C THR A 84 15.57 -10.12 3.50
N LYS A 85 15.36 -10.56 2.28
CA LYS A 85 15.63 -9.75 1.08
C LYS A 85 14.89 -8.40 1.11
N GLU A 86 13.68 -8.37 1.68
CA GLU A 86 12.78 -7.22 1.59
C GLU A 86 12.54 -6.54 2.94
N ASN A 87 12.76 -7.24 4.05
CA ASN A 87 12.41 -6.73 5.37
C ASN A 87 13.49 -7.05 6.40
N THR A 88 13.66 -6.11 7.32
CA THR A 88 14.43 -6.30 8.55
C THR A 88 13.51 -6.12 9.75
N ILE A 89 13.38 -7.16 10.57
CA ILE A 89 12.52 -7.17 11.75
C ILE A 89 13.40 -7.18 12.98
N ILE A 90 13.29 -6.14 13.79
CA ILE A 90 13.97 -6.02 15.08
C ILE A 90 12.99 -6.43 16.18
N VAL A 91 13.35 -7.43 16.97
CA VAL A 91 12.49 -7.96 18.05
C VAL A 91 13.12 -7.66 19.38
N ASP A 92 12.36 -7.02 20.27
CA ASP A 92 12.78 -6.66 21.62
C ASP A 92 14.10 -5.86 21.62
N GLY A 93 14.07 -4.67 21.04
CA GLY A 93 15.17 -3.71 21.13
C GLY A 93 15.41 -3.34 22.61
N MET A 94 16.69 -3.18 22.98
CA MET A 94 17.11 -2.93 24.36
C MET A 94 17.29 -1.44 24.65
N GLY A 95 16.54 -0.58 23.95
CA GLY A 95 16.51 0.86 24.20
C GLY A 95 15.84 1.25 25.52
N ASP A 96 16.11 2.47 25.98
CA ASP A 96 15.49 3.01 27.17
C ASP A 96 13.99 3.23 26.99
N LYS A 97 13.18 2.70 27.91
CA LYS A 97 11.72 2.75 27.84
C LYS A 97 11.16 4.17 27.86
N GLN A 98 11.80 5.07 28.62
CA GLN A 98 11.36 6.45 28.69
C GLN A 98 11.66 7.17 27.38
N ALA A 99 12.86 7.00 26.81
CA ALA A 99 13.23 7.55 25.52
C ALA A 99 12.31 7.07 24.39
N ILE A 100 11.90 5.79 24.41
CA ILE A 100 10.91 5.24 23.48
C ILE A 100 9.52 5.91 23.67
N ALA A 101 9.07 6.07 24.92
CA ALA A 101 7.80 6.72 25.21
C ALA A 101 7.79 8.20 24.78
N ASP A 102 8.87 8.93 25.03
CA ASP A 102 9.03 10.33 24.62
C ASP A 102 9.03 10.45 23.08
N ARG A 103 9.69 9.53 22.39
CA ARG A 103 9.67 9.49 20.92
C ARG A 103 8.28 9.19 20.36
N VAL A 104 7.55 8.27 20.96
CA VAL A 104 6.16 7.97 20.61
C VAL A 104 5.27 9.21 20.80
N ALA A 105 5.44 9.94 21.89
CA ALA A 105 4.70 11.19 22.14
C ALA A 105 5.03 12.26 21.10
N GLN A 106 6.30 12.39 20.72
CA GLN A 106 6.76 13.30 19.68
C GLN A 106 6.13 12.99 18.30
N ILE A 107 6.13 11.70 17.89
CA ILE A 107 5.50 11.29 16.63
C ILE A 107 3.99 11.55 16.65
N ARG A 108 3.30 11.31 17.76
CA ARG A 108 1.87 11.63 17.91
C ARG A 108 1.59 13.12 17.75
N ALA A 109 2.43 13.98 18.32
CA ALA A 109 2.31 15.42 18.15
C ALA A 109 2.50 15.83 16.67
N GLN A 110 3.44 15.21 15.96
CA GLN A 110 3.63 15.45 14.51
C GLN A 110 2.40 15.03 13.70
N ILE A 111 1.77 13.88 14.01
CA ILE A 111 0.53 13.42 13.35
C ILE A 111 -0.59 14.46 13.49
N ASN A 112 -0.74 15.04 14.70
CA ASN A 112 -1.79 16.02 14.96
C ASN A 112 -1.55 17.36 14.26
N ASN A 113 -0.30 17.70 14.00
CA ASN A 113 0.10 19.00 13.42
C ASN A 113 0.24 18.97 11.89
N THR A 114 0.32 17.79 11.27
CA THR A 114 0.47 17.69 9.81
C THR A 114 -0.85 17.90 9.09
N THR A 115 -0.82 18.66 8.01
CA THR A 115 -1.95 18.87 7.10
C THR A 115 -1.91 17.94 5.88
N SER A 116 -0.77 17.26 5.66
CA SER A 116 -0.57 16.33 4.57
C SER A 116 -1.06 14.93 4.95
N GLU A 117 -2.04 14.40 4.24
CA GLU A 117 -2.54 13.03 4.44
C GLU A 117 -1.44 11.98 4.24
N TYR A 118 -0.59 12.18 3.23
CA TYR A 118 0.53 11.30 2.97
C TYR A 118 1.55 11.28 4.12
N ASP A 119 1.87 12.44 4.68
CA ASP A 119 2.80 12.50 5.83
C ASP A 119 2.15 11.93 7.09
N ARG A 120 0.85 12.15 7.28
CA ARG A 120 0.08 11.54 8.36
C ARG A 120 0.14 10.01 8.31
N GLU A 121 -0.08 9.41 7.15
CA GLU A 121 0.03 7.96 6.95
C GLU A 121 1.43 7.44 7.30
N LYS A 122 2.48 8.12 6.83
CA LYS A 122 3.86 7.72 7.11
C LYS A 122 4.26 7.86 8.58
N LEU A 123 3.76 8.89 9.26
CA LEU A 123 3.94 9.05 10.69
C LEU A 123 3.18 7.98 11.49
N GLN A 124 1.97 7.61 11.06
CA GLN A 124 1.21 6.51 11.67
C GLN A 124 1.92 5.17 11.52
N GLU A 125 2.52 4.86 10.35
CA GLU A 125 3.34 3.67 10.17
C GLU A 125 4.54 3.65 11.13
N ARG A 126 5.22 4.77 11.32
CA ARG A 126 6.33 4.88 12.27
C ARG A 126 5.87 4.68 13.71
N LEU A 127 4.77 5.34 14.08
CA LEU A 127 4.16 5.19 15.40
C LEU A 127 3.82 3.73 15.70
N ALA A 128 3.20 3.02 14.77
CA ALA A 128 2.83 1.62 14.92
C ALA A 128 4.06 0.73 15.17
N LYS A 129 5.15 0.97 14.44
CA LYS A 129 6.41 0.23 14.61
C LYS A 129 7.07 0.47 15.98
N MET A 130 6.97 1.70 16.51
CA MET A 130 7.56 2.08 17.79
C MET A 130 6.71 1.64 18.99
N ALA A 131 5.39 1.80 18.91
CA ALA A 131 4.48 1.63 20.05
C ALA A 131 3.82 0.25 20.14
N GLY A 132 3.53 -0.39 19.01
CA GLY A 132 2.70 -1.59 18.93
C GLY A 132 3.43 -2.87 18.50
N GLY A 133 4.66 -2.73 18.05
CA GLY A 133 5.37 -3.85 17.41
C GLY A 133 4.89 -4.13 15.99
N VAL A 134 5.35 -5.22 15.41
CA VAL A 134 5.06 -5.62 14.03
C VAL A 134 4.44 -7.01 14.01
N ALA A 135 3.21 -7.12 13.52
CA ALA A 135 2.58 -8.39 13.23
C ALA A 135 3.05 -8.89 11.86
N VAL A 136 3.43 -10.16 11.78
CA VAL A 136 3.86 -10.79 10.54
C VAL A 136 2.89 -11.90 10.15
N ILE A 137 2.17 -11.69 9.06
CA ILE A 137 1.29 -12.71 8.47
C ILE A 137 2.11 -13.51 7.45
N LYS A 138 2.32 -14.79 7.72
CA LYS A 138 3.02 -15.68 6.79
C LYS A 138 2.01 -16.28 5.81
N VAL A 139 2.27 -16.12 4.52
CA VAL A 139 1.44 -16.65 3.44
C VAL A 139 2.20 -17.76 2.73
N GLY A 140 1.52 -18.88 2.48
CA GLY A 140 2.06 -20.00 1.72
C GLY A 140 1.04 -20.58 0.77
N ALA A 141 1.52 -21.23 -0.30
CA ALA A 141 0.71 -21.94 -1.28
C ALA A 141 1.57 -23.04 -1.95
N ALA A 142 0.92 -23.92 -2.72
CA ALA A 142 1.59 -24.99 -3.43
C ALA A 142 2.46 -24.49 -4.59
N THR A 143 2.08 -23.37 -5.23
CA THR A 143 2.78 -22.76 -6.34
C THR A 143 3.14 -21.30 -6.07
N GLU A 144 4.16 -20.79 -6.75
CA GLU A 144 4.58 -19.39 -6.63
C GLU A 144 3.48 -18.42 -7.09
N THR A 145 2.77 -18.76 -8.16
CA THR A 145 1.68 -17.94 -8.70
C THR A 145 0.54 -17.83 -7.69
N GLU A 146 0.11 -18.95 -7.12
CA GLU A 146 -0.92 -18.98 -6.09
C GLU A 146 -0.49 -18.23 -4.82
N MET A 147 0.77 -18.34 -4.43
CA MET A 147 1.31 -17.62 -3.29
C MET A 147 1.28 -16.10 -3.52
N LYS A 148 1.64 -15.65 -4.72
CA LYS A 148 1.57 -14.24 -5.10
C LYS A 148 0.13 -13.73 -5.08
N GLU A 149 -0.81 -14.48 -5.62
CA GLU A 149 -2.22 -14.13 -5.61
C GLU A 149 -2.76 -13.99 -4.18
N LYS A 150 -2.50 -14.98 -3.32
CA LYS A 150 -2.90 -14.93 -1.91
C LYS A 150 -2.28 -13.74 -1.18
N LYS A 151 -0.99 -13.46 -1.43
CA LYS A 151 -0.30 -12.31 -0.83
C LYS A 151 -0.98 -11.01 -1.22
N LEU A 152 -1.24 -10.79 -2.52
CA LEU A 152 -1.89 -9.58 -3.02
C LEU A 152 -3.31 -9.42 -2.45
N ARG A 153 -4.07 -10.51 -2.36
CA ARG A 153 -5.42 -10.49 -1.77
C ARG A 153 -5.41 -10.11 -0.28
N ILE A 154 -4.45 -10.60 0.49
CA ILE A 154 -4.29 -10.23 1.90
C ILE A 154 -3.83 -8.78 2.04
N GLU A 155 -2.95 -8.31 1.18
CA GLU A 155 -2.47 -6.94 1.15
C GLU A 155 -3.60 -5.96 0.83
N ASP A 156 -4.44 -6.29 -0.14
CA ASP A 156 -5.65 -5.53 -0.49
C ASP A 156 -6.63 -5.47 0.68
N ALA A 157 -6.94 -6.61 1.30
CA ALA A 157 -7.80 -6.67 2.48
C ALA A 157 -7.26 -5.85 3.66
N LEU A 158 -5.94 -5.84 3.86
CA LEU A 158 -5.30 -5.03 4.90
C LEU A 158 -5.45 -3.52 4.61
N ASN A 159 -5.23 -3.11 3.37
CA ASN A 159 -5.37 -1.71 2.97
C ASN A 159 -6.82 -1.24 3.05
N ALA A 160 -7.78 -2.07 2.60
CA ALA A 160 -9.20 -1.81 2.74
C ALA A 160 -9.61 -1.66 4.21
N THR A 161 -9.09 -2.53 5.09
CA THR A 161 -9.36 -2.46 6.54
C THR A 161 -8.82 -1.16 7.15
N LYS A 162 -7.60 -0.74 6.79
CA LYS A 162 -7.02 0.54 7.24
C LYS A 162 -7.89 1.72 6.80
N ALA A 163 -8.28 1.76 5.54
CA ALA A 163 -9.14 2.81 5.01
C ALA A 163 -10.52 2.84 5.71
N ALA A 164 -11.08 1.68 6.04
CA ALA A 164 -12.33 1.57 6.78
C ALA A 164 -12.21 2.07 8.23
N VAL A 165 -11.07 1.86 8.88
CA VAL A 165 -10.83 2.41 10.23
C VAL A 165 -10.76 3.93 10.22
N GLU A 166 -10.28 4.53 9.14
CA GLU A 166 -10.12 5.99 9.02
C GLU A 166 -11.45 6.73 8.77
N GLU A 167 -12.28 6.26 7.83
CA GLU A 167 -13.50 6.98 7.40
C GLU A 167 -14.79 6.14 7.55
N GLY A 168 -14.70 4.94 8.09
CA GLY A 168 -15.85 4.04 8.22
C GLY A 168 -16.14 3.23 6.96
N ILE A 169 -17.28 2.55 6.99
CA ILE A 169 -17.76 1.66 5.93
C ILE A 169 -19.08 2.14 5.34
N VAL A 170 -19.32 1.77 4.10
CA VAL A 170 -20.56 2.00 3.36
C VAL A 170 -21.07 0.70 2.73
N ALA A 171 -22.30 0.68 2.25
CA ALA A 171 -22.85 -0.44 1.51
C ALA A 171 -22.02 -0.72 0.24
N GLY A 172 -21.51 -1.93 0.13
CA GLY A 172 -20.65 -2.36 -0.98
C GLY A 172 -21.44 -2.76 -2.24
N GLY A 173 -20.75 -3.40 -3.18
CA GLY A 173 -21.37 -3.88 -4.41
C GLY A 173 -21.89 -2.79 -5.34
N GLY A 174 -21.32 -1.58 -5.27
CA GLY A 174 -21.80 -0.43 -6.02
C GLY A 174 -23.07 0.23 -5.47
N THR A 175 -23.63 -0.31 -4.38
CA THR A 175 -24.91 0.15 -3.81
C THR A 175 -24.85 1.59 -3.31
N ILE A 176 -23.75 1.98 -2.67
CA ILE A 176 -23.58 3.36 -2.16
C ILE A 176 -23.66 4.40 -3.28
N PHE A 177 -23.12 4.10 -4.46
CA PHE A 177 -23.18 5.01 -5.59
C PHE A 177 -24.61 5.24 -6.06
N VAL A 178 -25.45 4.21 -6.07
CA VAL A 178 -26.88 4.33 -6.38
C VAL A 178 -27.62 5.14 -5.31
N ASN A 179 -27.28 4.92 -4.03
CA ASN A 179 -27.90 5.63 -2.91
C ASN A 179 -27.63 7.14 -2.91
N VAL A 180 -26.52 7.60 -3.47
CA VAL A 180 -26.18 9.04 -3.54
C VAL A 180 -26.74 9.74 -4.79
N ILE A 181 -27.24 9.01 -5.79
CA ILE A 181 -27.82 9.61 -7.01
C ILE A 181 -28.90 10.67 -6.70
N PRO A 182 -29.85 10.46 -5.76
CA PRO A 182 -30.83 11.50 -5.44
C PRO A 182 -30.21 12.80 -4.93
N ALA A 183 -29.13 12.72 -4.13
CA ALA A 183 -28.45 13.91 -3.64
C ALA A 183 -27.73 14.65 -4.79
N VAL A 184 -27.11 13.93 -5.72
CA VAL A 184 -26.47 14.51 -6.91
C VAL A 184 -27.52 15.15 -7.83
N THR A 185 -28.64 14.46 -8.08
CA THR A 185 -29.70 15.00 -8.94
C THR A 185 -30.42 16.22 -8.35
N ALA A 186 -30.42 16.36 -7.03
CA ALA A 186 -30.96 17.56 -6.39
C ALA A 186 -30.21 18.84 -6.79
N LEU A 187 -28.93 18.76 -7.11
CA LEU A 187 -28.11 19.87 -7.59
C LEU A 187 -28.58 20.42 -8.96
N LEU A 188 -29.35 19.63 -9.71
CA LEU A 188 -29.88 20.07 -10.99
C LEU A 188 -30.89 21.27 -10.87
N ALA A 189 -31.40 21.50 -9.67
CA ALA A 189 -32.30 22.62 -9.41
C ALA A 189 -31.58 23.98 -9.48
N ASP A 190 -30.32 24.00 -9.10
CA ASP A 190 -29.51 25.22 -9.02
C ASP A 190 -28.49 25.32 -10.17
N ALA A 191 -28.33 24.28 -10.99
CA ALA A 191 -27.37 24.20 -12.09
C ALA A 191 -27.97 24.65 -13.43
N GLU A 192 -27.21 25.41 -14.21
CA GLU A 192 -27.60 25.87 -15.54
C GLU A 192 -26.55 25.52 -16.59
N GLY A 193 -26.95 25.47 -17.88
CA GLY A 193 -26.04 25.27 -19.02
C GLY A 193 -25.17 23.99 -18.90
N ASP A 194 -23.86 24.17 -19.06
CA ASP A 194 -22.88 23.08 -19.06
C ASP A 194 -22.72 22.45 -17.66
N GLU A 195 -22.91 23.22 -16.60
CA GLU A 195 -22.89 22.69 -15.24
C GLU A 195 -24.00 21.66 -15.01
N LYS A 196 -25.20 21.95 -15.50
CA LYS A 196 -26.32 21.00 -15.47
C LYS A 196 -25.99 19.70 -16.21
N THR A 197 -25.34 19.80 -17.36
CA THR A 197 -24.87 18.67 -18.14
C THR A 197 -23.82 17.86 -17.34
N GLY A 198 -22.88 18.54 -16.69
CA GLY A 198 -21.88 17.91 -15.81
C GLY A 198 -22.52 17.11 -14.68
N VAL A 199 -23.49 17.67 -13.96
CA VAL A 199 -24.23 16.97 -12.91
C VAL A 199 -24.94 15.72 -13.45
N GLN A 200 -25.55 15.81 -14.64
CA GLN A 200 -26.20 14.66 -15.28
C GLN A 200 -25.21 13.55 -15.64
N ILE A 201 -24.02 13.92 -16.13
CA ILE A 201 -22.94 12.96 -16.45
C ILE A 201 -22.52 12.22 -15.18
N VAL A 202 -22.29 12.94 -14.08
CA VAL A 202 -21.92 12.33 -12.80
C VAL A 202 -23.03 11.40 -12.30
N ALA A 203 -24.28 11.87 -12.28
CA ALA A 203 -25.41 11.03 -11.86
C ALA A 203 -25.53 9.73 -12.68
N LYS A 204 -25.26 9.81 -13.98
CA LYS A 204 -25.26 8.63 -14.86
C LYS A 204 -24.08 7.71 -14.60
N ALA A 205 -22.89 8.26 -14.38
CA ALA A 205 -21.69 7.48 -14.09
C ALA A 205 -21.80 6.68 -12.77
N LEU A 206 -22.53 7.18 -11.78
CA LEU A 206 -22.79 6.49 -10.51
C LEU A 206 -23.59 5.18 -10.66
N GLU A 207 -24.28 4.97 -11.78
CA GLU A 207 -24.99 3.73 -12.08
C GLU A 207 -24.05 2.60 -12.53
N GLU A 208 -22.86 2.93 -13.08
CA GLU A 208 -22.01 1.97 -13.76
C GLU A 208 -21.37 0.92 -12.85
N PRO A 209 -20.93 1.20 -11.61
CA PRO A 209 -20.32 0.19 -10.76
C PRO A 209 -21.23 -1.02 -10.50
N ILE A 210 -22.51 -0.80 -10.15
CA ILE A 210 -23.45 -1.90 -9.93
C ILE A 210 -23.81 -2.63 -11.24
N ARG A 211 -23.90 -1.89 -12.36
CA ARG A 211 -24.13 -2.48 -13.69
C ARG A 211 -22.98 -3.41 -14.09
N GLN A 212 -21.74 -2.98 -13.86
CA GLN A 212 -20.57 -3.77 -14.21
C GLN A 212 -20.46 -5.03 -13.35
N ILE A 213 -20.73 -4.92 -12.04
CA ILE A 213 -20.75 -6.10 -11.14
C ILE A 213 -21.80 -7.12 -11.62
N ALA A 214 -22.99 -6.66 -11.96
CA ALA A 214 -24.05 -7.53 -12.48
C ALA A 214 -23.64 -8.19 -13.82
N ALA A 215 -23.08 -7.42 -14.74
CA ALA A 215 -22.61 -7.92 -16.03
C ALA A 215 -21.48 -8.96 -15.86
N ASN A 216 -20.56 -8.76 -14.91
CA ASN A 216 -19.52 -9.74 -14.59
C ASN A 216 -20.09 -11.05 -14.04
N ALA A 217 -21.26 -11.01 -13.40
CA ALA A 217 -22.00 -12.18 -12.97
C ALA A 217 -22.89 -12.79 -14.09
N GLY A 218 -22.88 -12.23 -15.30
CA GLY A 218 -23.71 -12.68 -16.41
C GLY A 218 -25.17 -12.22 -16.37
N LEU A 219 -25.46 -11.19 -15.54
CA LEU A 219 -26.81 -10.70 -15.28
C LEU A 219 -27.07 -9.33 -15.95
N ASP A 220 -28.36 -8.98 -16.17
CA ASP A 220 -28.72 -7.66 -16.67
C ASP A 220 -28.61 -6.60 -15.57
N GLY A 221 -27.59 -5.75 -15.67
CA GLY A 221 -27.34 -4.69 -14.72
C GLY A 221 -28.41 -3.61 -14.68
N SER A 222 -29.20 -3.45 -15.76
CA SER A 222 -30.28 -2.46 -15.81
C SER A 222 -31.45 -2.85 -14.91
N VAL A 223 -31.79 -4.13 -14.91
CA VAL A 223 -32.89 -4.68 -14.06
C VAL A 223 -32.48 -4.58 -12.58
N ILE A 224 -31.22 -4.94 -12.26
CA ILE A 224 -30.72 -4.90 -10.90
C ILE A 224 -30.66 -3.45 -10.39
N LEU A 225 -30.09 -2.53 -11.17
CA LEU A 225 -30.04 -1.11 -10.84
C LEU A 225 -31.43 -0.54 -10.55
N GLU A 226 -32.40 -0.79 -11.45
CA GLU A 226 -33.74 -0.25 -11.30
C GLU A 226 -34.43 -0.76 -10.03
N LYS A 227 -34.24 -2.03 -9.69
CA LYS A 227 -34.80 -2.60 -8.45
C LYS A 227 -34.12 -2.04 -7.18
N VAL A 228 -32.83 -1.81 -7.21
CA VAL A 228 -32.13 -1.17 -6.09
C VAL A 228 -32.57 0.28 -5.93
N ARG A 229 -32.64 1.05 -7.02
CA ARG A 229 -33.07 2.45 -7.05
C ARG A 229 -34.49 2.65 -6.56
N THR A 230 -35.41 1.82 -7.04
CA THR A 230 -36.85 1.92 -6.70
C THR A 230 -37.17 1.41 -5.30
N SER A 231 -36.29 0.66 -4.67
CA SER A 231 -36.48 0.21 -3.28
C SER A 231 -36.57 1.37 -2.28
N GLY A 232 -35.92 2.50 -2.58
CA GLY A 232 -35.87 3.68 -1.71
C GLY A 232 -35.21 3.44 -0.34
N LYS A 233 -34.57 2.28 -0.14
CA LYS A 233 -33.92 1.90 1.12
C LYS A 233 -32.41 2.05 1.02
N ASN A 234 -31.83 2.84 1.91
CA ASN A 234 -30.39 2.92 2.03
C ASN A 234 -29.79 1.56 2.42
N GLY A 235 -28.70 1.16 1.75
CA GLY A 235 -28.03 -0.10 2.01
C GLY A 235 -28.68 -1.33 1.37
N PHE A 236 -29.85 -1.22 0.75
CA PHE A 236 -30.47 -2.29 -0.01
C PHE A 236 -29.77 -2.43 -1.37
N GLY A 237 -29.17 -3.59 -1.62
CA GLY A 237 -28.36 -3.87 -2.81
C GLY A 237 -28.56 -5.28 -3.33
N PHE A 238 -27.64 -5.70 -4.19
CA PHE A 238 -27.65 -7.00 -4.83
C PHE A 238 -26.36 -7.78 -4.55
N ASP A 239 -26.52 -8.94 -3.91
CA ASP A 239 -25.43 -9.93 -3.73
C ASP A 239 -25.29 -10.73 -5.03
N ALA A 240 -24.29 -10.38 -5.84
CA ALA A 240 -24.05 -11.02 -7.12
C ALA A 240 -23.55 -12.48 -7.00
N TYR A 241 -23.04 -12.88 -5.83
CA TYR A 241 -22.61 -14.26 -5.58
C TYR A 241 -23.79 -15.21 -5.31
N LYS A 242 -24.77 -14.71 -4.54
CA LYS A 242 -25.98 -15.48 -4.21
C LYS A 242 -27.14 -15.20 -5.16
N GLU A 243 -27.01 -14.20 -6.02
CA GLU A 243 -28.05 -13.71 -6.94
C GLU A 243 -29.33 -13.26 -6.21
N GLU A 244 -29.18 -12.64 -5.04
CA GLU A 244 -30.31 -12.20 -4.23
C GLU A 244 -30.17 -10.74 -3.76
N TYR A 245 -31.32 -10.11 -3.48
CA TYR A 245 -31.37 -8.75 -2.95
C TYR A 245 -31.37 -8.78 -1.44
N CYS A 246 -30.48 -7.98 -0.83
CA CYS A 246 -30.32 -7.98 0.63
C CYS A 246 -29.89 -6.61 1.15
N ASP A 247 -29.89 -6.47 2.48
CA ASP A 247 -29.17 -5.40 3.15
C ASP A 247 -27.67 -5.71 3.08
N MET A 248 -26.91 -4.88 2.36
CA MET A 248 -25.50 -5.11 2.08
C MET A 248 -24.66 -5.04 3.34
N ILE A 249 -24.96 -4.10 4.25
CA ILE A 249 -24.20 -3.95 5.50
C ILE A 249 -24.45 -5.16 6.43
N ALA A 250 -25.72 -5.54 6.60
CA ALA A 250 -26.09 -6.70 7.42
C ALA A 250 -25.54 -8.01 6.85
N SER A 251 -25.39 -8.10 5.53
CA SER A 251 -24.82 -9.26 4.83
C SER A 251 -23.28 -9.26 4.82
N GLY A 252 -22.62 -8.22 5.37
CA GLY A 252 -21.15 -8.10 5.39
C GLY A 252 -20.55 -7.69 4.04
N ILE A 253 -21.36 -7.23 3.09
CA ILE A 253 -20.89 -6.72 1.80
C ILE A 253 -20.70 -5.20 1.93
N VAL A 254 -19.50 -4.81 2.30
CA VAL A 254 -19.16 -3.43 2.65
C VAL A 254 -17.92 -2.97 1.91
N ASP A 255 -17.86 -1.67 1.63
CA ASP A 255 -16.69 -1.00 1.10
C ASP A 255 -16.20 0.08 2.06
N PRO A 256 -14.89 0.38 2.12
CA PRO A 256 -14.39 1.53 2.86
C PRO A 256 -14.88 2.84 2.23
N ALA A 257 -15.42 3.74 3.05
CA ALA A 257 -15.91 5.04 2.58
C ALA A 257 -14.81 5.86 1.88
N LYS A 258 -13.58 5.85 2.43
CA LYS A 258 -12.42 6.51 1.84
C LYS A 258 -12.12 6.04 0.42
N VAL A 259 -12.21 4.73 0.17
CA VAL A 259 -11.92 4.15 -1.15
C VAL A 259 -12.96 4.60 -2.17
N THR A 260 -14.25 4.49 -1.84
CA THR A 260 -15.34 4.88 -2.76
C THR A 260 -15.33 6.38 -3.06
N ARG A 261 -15.09 7.22 -2.05
CA ARG A 261 -14.95 8.67 -2.21
C ARG A 261 -13.75 9.02 -3.10
N SER A 262 -12.56 8.51 -2.77
CA SER A 262 -11.34 8.80 -3.53
C SER A 262 -11.42 8.30 -4.98
N ALA A 263 -12.11 7.19 -5.23
CA ALA A 263 -12.33 6.69 -6.59
C ALA A 263 -13.13 7.69 -7.43
N LEU A 264 -14.20 8.28 -6.87
CA LEU A 264 -14.99 9.31 -7.56
C LEU A 264 -14.19 10.60 -7.78
N GLU A 265 -13.47 11.08 -6.77
CA GLU A 265 -12.64 12.28 -6.88
C GLU A 265 -11.57 12.14 -7.96
N ASN A 266 -10.86 11.02 -7.97
CA ASN A 266 -9.82 10.75 -8.96
C ASN A 266 -10.42 10.57 -10.37
N ALA A 267 -11.54 9.88 -10.50
CA ALA A 267 -12.22 9.72 -11.79
C ALA A 267 -12.69 11.06 -12.35
N ALA A 268 -13.28 11.92 -11.51
CA ALA A 268 -13.69 13.25 -11.91
C ALA A 268 -12.51 14.13 -12.32
N SER A 269 -11.41 14.08 -11.56
CA SER A 269 -10.18 14.83 -11.86
C SER A 269 -9.59 14.44 -13.22
N VAL A 270 -9.41 13.14 -13.47
CA VAL A 270 -8.86 12.65 -14.75
C VAL A 270 -9.80 12.95 -15.92
N SER A 271 -11.10 12.73 -15.75
CA SER A 271 -12.09 13.04 -16.78
C SER A 271 -12.12 14.54 -17.12
N GLY A 272 -12.04 15.40 -16.10
CA GLY A 272 -11.96 16.85 -16.28
C GLY A 272 -10.71 17.28 -17.07
N MET A 273 -9.57 16.63 -16.81
CA MET A 273 -8.34 16.87 -17.60
C MET A 273 -8.53 16.49 -19.08
N VAL A 274 -9.15 15.35 -19.37
CA VAL A 274 -9.41 14.94 -20.76
C VAL A 274 -10.37 15.91 -21.45
N LEU A 275 -11.42 16.37 -20.76
CA LEU A 275 -12.37 17.33 -21.32
C LEU A 275 -11.76 18.71 -21.62
N THR A 276 -10.71 19.10 -20.90
CA THR A 276 -10.03 20.40 -21.09
C THR A 276 -8.86 20.34 -22.07
N THR A 277 -8.49 19.16 -22.59
CA THR A 277 -7.40 19.00 -23.56
C THR A 277 -7.92 18.96 -24.99
N GLU A 278 -7.22 19.66 -25.91
CA GLU A 278 -7.55 19.65 -27.35
C GLU A 278 -6.89 18.51 -28.12
N SER A 279 -5.85 17.88 -27.56
CA SER A 279 -5.11 16.79 -28.19
C SER A 279 -4.59 15.77 -27.21
N LEU A 280 -4.55 14.52 -27.63
CA LEU A 280 -3.98 13.40 -26.90
C LEU A 280 -2.76 12.86 -27.66
N VAL A 281 -1.64 12.70 -26.97
CA VAL A 281 -0.44 12.06 -27.49
C VAL A 281 -0.30 10.69 -26.85
N ALA A 282 -0.33 9.65 -27.67
CA ALA A 282 -0.17 8.26 -27.21
C ALA A 282 0.78 7.49 -28.11
N ASP A 283 1.45 6.49 -27.56
CA ASP A 283 2.31 5.59 -28.32
C ASP A 283 1.48 4.75 -29.30
N LYS A 284 1.99 4.62 -30.53
CA LYS A 284 1.38 3.69 -31.50
C LYS A 284 1.60 2.26 -31.03
N PRO A 285 0.57 1.39 -31.08
CA PRO A 285 0.77 -0.03 -30.86
C PRO A 285 1.87 -0.57 -31.76
N GLN A 286 2.93 -1.13 -31.20
CA GLN A 286 3.95 -1.80 -31.98
C GLN A 286 3.39 -3.14 -32.46
N PRO A 287 3.60 -3.52 -33.75
CA PRO A 287 3.29 -4.86 -34.19
C PRO A 287 4.02 -5.88 -33.33
N ALA A 288 3.31 -6.92 -32.88
CA ALA A 288 3.94 -8.00 -32.15
C ALA A 288 5.17 -8.48 -32.92
N ALA A 289 6.34 -8.50 -32.28
CA ALA A 289 7.55 -9.04 -32.91
C ALA A 289 7.25 -10.47 -33.41
N PRO A 290 7.68 -10.83 -34.63
CA PRO A 290 7.52 -12.20 -35.12
C PRO A 290 8.07 -13.16 -34.05
N ALA A 291 7.30 -14.18 -33.72
CA ALA A 291 7.75 -15.23 -32.83
C ALA A 291 9.09 -15.76 -33.33
N ALA A 292 10.12 -15.75 -32.47
CA ALA A 292 11.42 -16.34 -32.83
C ALA A 292 11.18 -17.77 -33.32
N PRO A 293 11.79 -18.18 -34.48
CA PRO A 293 11.64 -19.53 -34.97
C PRO A 293 12.04 -20.50 -33.86
N ALA A 294 11.20 -21.49 -33.61
CA ALA A 294 11.49 -22.55 -32.68
C ALA A 294 12.86 -23.16 -33.05
N PRO A 295 13.74 -23.44 -32.09
CA PRO A 295 15.02 -24.07 -32.41
C PRO A 295 14.71 -25.38 -33.12
N ASP A 296 15.22 -25.49 -34.34
CA ASP A 296 15.16 -26.69 -35.19
C ASP A 296 15.89 -27.82 -34.43
N MET A 297 15.11 -28.70 -33.83
CA MET A 297 15.61 -29.99 -33.31
C MET A 297 15.89 -30.91 -34.47
N GLY A 298 16.82 -30.44 -35.33
CA GLY A 298 17.36 -31.21 -36.42
C GLY A 298 18.13 -32.44 -35.96
N GLY A 299 17.57 -33.60 -36.21
CA GLY A 299 18.28 -34.76 -36.66
C GLY A 299 19.37 -35.34 -35.75
N MET A 300 19.04 -36.25 -34.82
CA MET A 300 19.87 -37.39 -34.56
C MET A 300 19.21 -38.63 -35.14
N GLY A 301 19.35 -38.75 -36.44
CA GLY A 301 19.19 -40.00 -37.17
C GLY A 301 20.48 -40.78 -37.15
N GLY A 302 20.43 -42.00 -36.66
CA GLY A 302 21.20 -43.13 -37.11
C GLY A 302 22.65 -43.27 -36.72
N MET A 303 22.97 -44.23 -35.89
CA MET A 303 23.92 -45.31 -36.25
C MET A 303 23.93 -46.39 -35.20
N TYR A 304 23.56 -47.56 -35.67
CA TYR A 304 23.79 -48.96 -35.20
C TYR A 304 23.29 -49.34 -33.82
#